data_22f9a1e083dc32db7902d0eff2dac5bc
#
_entry.id   22f9a1e083dc32db7902d0eff2dac5bc
#
_cell.length_a   1.000
_cell.length_b   1.000
_cell.length_c   1.000
_cell.angle_alpha   90.00
_cell.angle_beta   90.00
_cell.angle_gamma   90.00
#
_symmetry.space_group_name_H-M   'P 1'
#
loop_
_entity.id
_entity.type
_entity.pdbx_description
1 polymer ?
#
loop_
_entity_poly.entity_id
_entity_poly.type
_entity_poly.pdbx_seq_one_letter_code
_entity_poly.pdbx_strand_id
1 'polypeptide(L)'
;MPDESQIPSAYAGRWVARVRGRIVAQGGTPEQALHAAQKSRHKEKPEIIYMPIPFSHSPLMDKVRDVLPDGEIYLVGGAVRDMLLNRLSRDLDFAMPSNGISTARKVANALKADFMVLDDERDTGRVIFTDDDGTRTFLDFATYRGANLDEDLRNRDFTFNAIAFDLKTKTL
;
A
#
# COMPACT_ATOMS: atom_id res chain seq x y z
N MET A 1 -5.41 19.75 12.03
CA MET A 1 -5.28 18.38 11.51
C MET A 1 -5.02 17.49 12.69
N PRO A 2 -5.80 16.43 12.94
CA PRO A 2 -5.43 15.47 13.99
C PRO A 2 -4.15 14.78 13.56
N ASP A 3 -3.25 14.61 14.50
CA ASP A 3 -1.96 13.95 14.35
C ASP A 3 -2.17 12.51 13.85
N GLU A 4 -1.75 12.21 12.61
CA GLU A 4 -1.88 10.90 11.97
C GLU A 4 -1.05 9.80 12.67
N SER A 5 -0.16 10.17 13.59
CA SER A 5 0.73 9.23 14.31
C SER A 5 0.02 8.39 15.38
N GLN A 6 -1.27 8.62 15.65
CA GLN A 6 -2.01 7.97 16.74
C GLN A 6 -3.23 7.15 16.30
N ILE A 7 -3.31 6.70 15.05
CA ILE A 7 -4.40 5.80 14.66
C ILE A 7 -4.12 4.41 15.28
N PRO A 8 -4.92 3.93 16.23
CA PRO A 8 -4.74 2.59 16.76
C PRO A 8 -4.83 1.58 15.62
N SER A 9 -3.85 0.70 15.49
CA SER A 9 -3.76 -0.32 14.42
C SER A 9 -5.03 -1.18 14.31
N ALA A 10 -5.80 -1.30 15.39
CA ALA A 10 -7.06 -2.03 15.46
C ALA A 10 -8.19 -1.46 14.58
N TYR A 11 -8.09 -0.21 14.13
CA TYR A 11 -9.12 0.45 13.31
C TYR A 11 -8.66 0.75 11.88
N ALA A 12 -7.41 0.43 11.53
CA ALA A 12 -6.89 0.67 10.21
C ALA A 12 -7.72 -0.05 9.14
N GLY A 13 -8.06 0.65 8.05
CA GLY A 13 -8.91 0.14 6.97
C GLY A 13 -10.39 -0.05 7.34
N ARG A 14 -10.85 0.56 8.42
CA ARG A 14 -12.23 0.44 8.89
C ARG A 14 -12.94 1.78 8.94
N TRP A 15 -14.25 1.76 8.75
CA TRP A 15 -15.10 2.88 9.09
C TRP A 15 -15.37 2.86 10.59
N VAL A 16 -15.17 3.99 11.25
CA VAL A 16 -15.44 4.13 12.68
C VAL A 16 -16.53 5.16 12.92
N ALA A 17 -17.33 4.92 13.95
CA ALA A 17 -18.26 5.89 14.48
C ALA A 17 -17.65 6.54 15.72
N ARG A 18 -17.55 7.86 15.71
CA ARG A 18 -16.93 8.65 16.77
C ARG A 18 -17.96 9.57 17.44
N VAL A 19 -17.98 9.59 18.76
CA VAL A 19 -18.79 10.47 19.59
C VAL A 19 -17.87 11.18 20.56
N ARG A 20 -17.86 12.50 20.58
CA ARG A 20 -16.97 13.32 21.43
C ARG A 20 -15.50 12.93 21.33
N GLY A 21 -15.03 12.65 20.10
CA GLY A 21 -13.65 12.24 19.88
C GLY A 21 -13.30 10.78 20.21
N ARG A 22 -14.23 10.00 20.80
CA ARG A 22 -14.00 8.58 21.12
C ARG A 22 -14.65 7.67 20.09
N ILE A 23 -13.94 6.64 19.66
CA ILE A 23 -14.50 5.60 18.79
C ILE A 23 -15.45 4.73 19.64
N VAL A 24 -16.71 4.65 19.20
CA VAL A 24 -17.80 3.92 19.89
C VAL A 24 -18.24 2.68 19.12
N ALA A 25 -17.94 2.62 17.81
CA ALA A 25 -18.24 1.46 16.97
C ALA A 25 -17.36 1.46 15.72
N GLN A 26 -17.35 0.33 15.00
CA GLN A 26 -16.65 0.20 13.73
C GLN A 26 -17.42 -0.73 12.77
N GLY A 27 -17.09 -0.65 11.48
CA GLY A 27 -17.65 -1.50 10.42
C GLY A 27 -16.76 -1.54 9.19
N GLY A 28 -17.03 -2.47 8.29
CA GLY A 28 -16.38 -2.53 6.96
C GLY A 28 -16.94 -1.49 5.98
N THR A 29 -18.14 -0.95 6.26
CA THR A 29 -18.77 0.14 5.52
C THR A 29 -19.24 1.24 6.46
N PRO A 30 -19.48 2.48 5.96
CA PRO A 30 -20.02 3.57 6.78
C PRO A 30 -21.38 3.23 7.41
N GLU A 31 -22.24 2.51 6.68
CA GLU A 31 -23.54 2.06 7.17
C GLU A 31 -23.43 1.06 8.32
N GLN A 32 -22.48 0.11 8.22
CA GLN A 32 -22.20 -0.85 9.29
C GLN A 32 -21.69 -0.17 10.54
N ALA A 33 -20.77 0.80 10.41
CA ALA A 33 -20.26 1.57 11.54
C ALA A 33 -21.37 2.38 12.23
N LEU A 34 -22.23 3.04 11.43
CA LEU A 34 -23.38 3.80 11.92
C LEU A 34 -24.36 2.89 12.65
N HIS A 35 -24.74 1.77 12.03
CA HIS A 35 -25.69 0.82 12.64
C HIS A 35 -25.13 0.23 13.95
N ALA A 36 -23.85 -0.10 14.00
CA ALA A 36 -23.22 -0.59 15.22
C ALA A 36 -23.23 0.48 16.34
N ALA A 37 -22.99 1.75 16.00
CA ALA A 37 -23.06 2.85 16.96
C ALA A 37 -24.48 3.12 17.50
N GLN A 38 -25.50 2.96 16.67
CA GLN A 38 -26.91 3.16 17.06
C GLN A 38 -27.35 2.15 18.14
N LYS A 39 -26.78 0.94 18.14
CA LYS A 39 -27.07 -0.06 19.18
C LYS A 39 -26.66 0.39 20.60
N SER A 40 -25.67 1.26 20.68
CA SER A 40 -25.13 1.76 21.96
C SER A 40 -25.87 2.99 22.52
N ARG A 41 -27.00 3.40 21.92
CA ARG A 41 -27.91 4.47 22.37
C ARG A 41 -27.22 5.78 22.80
N HIS A 42 -26.25 6.25 22.02
CA HIS A 42 -25.62 7.54 22.26
C HIS A 42 -26.61 8.68 22.03
N LYS A 43 -26.61 9.70 22.92
CA LYS A 43 -27.48 10.88 22.80
C LYS A 43 -27.10 11.78 21.60
N GLU A 44 -25.84 11.71 21.17
CA GLU A 44 -25.30 12.51 20.08
C GLU A 44 -25.18 11.68 18.83
N LYS A 45 -25.38 12.31 17.67
CA LYS A 45 -25.17 11.67 16.36
C LYS A 45 -23.67 11.34 16.19
N PRO A 46 -23.30 10.09 15.92
CA PRO A 46 -21.92 9.75 15.68
C PRO A 46 -21.41 10.33 14.37
N GLU A 47 -20.19 10.78 14.37
CA GLU A 47 -19.42 11.15 13.18
C GLU A 47 -18.86 9.86 12.57
N ILE A 48 -19.06 9.64 11.27
CA ILE A 48 -18.58 8.46 10.58
C ILE A 48 -17.32 8.83 9.80
N ILE A 49 -16.20 8.17 10.12
CA ILE A 49 -14.88 8.48 9.58
C ILE A 49 -14.25 7.20 9.08
N TYR A 50 -13.65 7.26 7.89
CA TYR A 50 -12.76 6.20 7.43
C TYR A 50 -11.39 6.35 8.08
N MET A 51 -10.89 5.29 8.69
CA MET A 51 -9.54 5.23 9.25
C MET A 51 -8.61 4.63 8.20
N PRO A 52 -7.79 5.42 7.54
CA PRO A 52 -6.91 4.91 6.50
C PRO A 52 -5.95 3.87 7.07
N ILE A 53 -5.59 2.90 6.25
CA ILE A 53 -4.52 1.96 6.59
C ILE A 53 -3.22 2.75 6.51
N PRO A 54 -2.46 2.87 7.61
CA PRO A 54 -1.15 3.49 7.54
C PRO A 54 -0.25 2.58 6.70
N PHE A 55 0.05 2.96 5.48
CA PHE A 55 1.01 2.26 4.62
C PHE A 55 2.43 2.23 5.21
N SER A 56 2.68 3.04 6.22
CA SER A 56 3.98 3.29 6.81
C SER A 56 4.49 2.22 7.79
N HIS A 57 3.79 1.11 7.99
CA HIS A 57 4.15 0.18 9.09
C HIS A 57 5.05 -0.99 8.67
N SER A 58 5.51 -1.04 7.43
CA SER A 58 6.57 -1.96 7.06
C SER A 58 7.92 -1.22 7.11
N PRO A 59 8.82 -1.54 8.04
CA PRO A 59 10.18 -0.95 8.07
C PRO A 59 10.92 -1.16 6.74
N LEU A 60 10.59 -2.21 6.00
CA LEU A 60 11.12 -2.45 4.67
C LEU A 60 10.63 -1.40 3.66
N MET A 61 9.33 -1.05 3.69
CA MET A 61 8.79 -0.04 2.78
C MET A 61 9.35 1.36 3.04
N ASP A 62 9.62 1.70 4.30
CA ASP A 62 10.30 2.95 4.62
C ASP A 62 11.71 2.98 4.02
N LYS A 63 12.49 1.91 4.20
CA LYS A 63 13.82 1.78 3.58
C LYS A 63 13.75 1.82 2.05
N VAL A 64 12.79 1.16 1.44
CA VAL A 64 12.59 1.19 -0.03
C VAL A 64 12.32 2.62 -0.47
N ARG A 65 11.39 3.31 0.16
CA ARG A 65 11.01 4.69 -0.20
C ARG A 65 12.17 5.67 -0.10
N ASP A 66 13.03 5.52 0.91
CA ASP A 66 14.20 6.39 1.11
C ASP A 66 15.26 6.26 -0.01
N VAL A 67 15.23 5.16 -0.76
CA VAL A 67 16.19 4.89 -1.85
C VAL A 67 15.59 5.04 -3.25
N LEU A 68 14.26 5.12 -3.36
CA LEU A 68 13.61 5.31 -4.64
C LEU A 68 13.98 6.67 -5.24
N PRO A 69 14.18 6.74 -6.57
CA PRO A 69 14.42 8.00 -7.25
C PRO A 69 13.17 8.90 -7.16
N ASP A 70 13.38 10.20 -7.28
CA ASP A 70 12.27 11.13 -7.48
C ASP A 70 11.53 10.79 -8.78
N GLY A 71 10.20 10.76 -8.71
CA GLY A 71 9.37 10.45 -9.87
C GLY A 71 8.07 9.77 -9.53
N GLU A 72 7.38 9.34 -10.56
CA GLU A 72 6.13 8.57 -10.47
C GLU A 72 6.47 7.10 -10.24
N ILE A 73 6.29 6.62 -9.02
CA ILE A 73 6.45 5.21 -8.66
C ILE A 73 5.26 4.80 -7.83
N TYR A 74 4.57 3.80 -8.32
CA TYR A 74 3.35 3.29 -7.70
C TYR A 74 3.55 1.85 -7.25
N LEU A 75 3.10 1.54 -6.03
CA LEU A 75 2.82 0.16 -5.67
C LEU A 75 1.52 -0.25 -6.37
N VAL A 76 1.48 -1.44 -6.96
CA VAL A 76 0.34 -1.86 -7.80
C VAL A 76 -0.06 -3.31 -7.50
N GLY A 77 -1.20 -3.71 -8.02
CA GLY A 77 -1.59 -5.11 -8.03
C GLY A 77 -2.03 -5.69 -6.70
N GLY A 78 -1.70 -6.97 -6.51
CA GLY A 78 -2.12 -7.74 -5.34
C GLY A 78 -1.66 -7.16 -4.00
N ALA A 79 -0.50 -6.52 -3.96
CA ALA A 79 0.03 -5.89 -2.76
C ALA A 79 -0.86 -4.75 -2.26
N VAL A 80 -1.39 -3.91 -3.17
CA VAL A 80 -2.31 -2.82 -2.80
C VAL A 80 -3.64 -3.38 -2.30
N ARG A 81 -4.20 -4.39 -2.99
CA ARG A 81 -5.41 -5.08 -2.52
C ARG A 81 -5.20 -5.68 -1.13
N ASP A 82 -4.11 -6.37 -0.90
CA ASP A 82 -3.83 -7.02 0.38
C ASP A 82 -3.61 -6.00 1.50
N MET A 83 -2.96 -4.88 1.19
CA MET A 83 -2.87 -3.72 2.07
C MET A 83 -4.26 -3.19 2.46
N LEU A 84 -5.17 -3.00 1.51
CA LEU A 84 -6.55 -2.56 1.78
C LEU A 84 -7.33 -3.57 2.63
N LEU A 85 -6.99 -4.85 2.53
CA LEU A 85 -7.56 -5.92 3.34
C LEU A 85 -6.83 -6.13 4.68
N ASN A 86 -5.88 -5.26 5.01
CA ASN A 86 -5.02 -5.36 6.20
C ASN A 86 -4.25 -6.68 6.27
N ARG A 87 -3.76 -7.14 5.12
CA ARG A 87 -2.91 -8.33 4.97
C ARG A 87 -1.52 -7.91 4.57
N LEU A 88 -0.52 -8.61 5.09
CA LEU A 88 0.86 -8.43 4.65
C LEU A 88 1.07 -9.20 3.34
N SER A 89 1.47 -8.51 2.29
CA SER A 89 1.99 -9.12 1.06
C SER A 89 3.50 -9.21 1.14
N ARG A 90 4.04 -10.30 0.61
CA ARG A 90 5.49 -10.51 0.43
C ARG A 90 5.93 -10.41 -1.02
N ASP A 91 4.97 -10.20 -1.91
CA ASP A 91 5.18 -9.89 -3.32
C ASP A 91 4.70 -8.44 -3.52
N LEU A 92 5.65 -7.55 -3.76
CA LEU A 92 5.43 -6.11 -3.90
C LEU A 92 5.77 -5.69 -5.32
N ASP A 93 4.75 -5.36 -6.10
CA ASP A 93 4.90 -4.92 -7.49
C ASP A 93 4.94 -3.40 -7.57
N PHE A 94 5.98 -2.85 -8.16
CA PHE A 94 6.14 -1.42 -8.41
C PHE A 94 6.07 -1.14 -9.90
N ALA A 95 5.28 -0.16 -10.29
CA ALA A 95 5.16 0.32 -11.67
C ALA A 95 5.68 1.76 -11.79
N MET A 96 6.40 2.03 -12.86
CA MET A 96 7.05 3.33 -13.11
C MET A 96 7.18 3.62 -14.61
N PRO A 97 7.44 4.89 -15.00
CA PRO A 97 7.54 5.26 -16.42
C PRO A 97 8.70 4.61 -17.15
N SER A 98 9.83 4.36 -16.48
CA SER A 98 11.06 3.80 -17.05
C SER A 98 12.06 3.37 -15.99
N ASN A 99 13.11 2.66 -16.39
CA ASN A 99 14.25 2.29 -15.55
C ASN A 99 13.93 1.30 -14.43
N GLY A 100 13.02 0.36 -14.65
CA GLY A 100 12.65 -0.67 -13.68
C GLY A 100 13.84 -1.49 -13.19
N ILE A 101 14.62 -2.08 -14.12
CA ILE A 101 15.83 -2.87 -13.80
C ILE A 101 16.87 -2.02 -13.05
N SER A 102 17.10 -0.80 -13.52
CA SER A 102 18.09 0.11 -12.89
C SER A 102 17.66 0.49 -11.45
N THR A 103 16.37 0.75 -11.25
CA THR A 103 15.80 1.06 -9.94
C THR A 103 15.87 -0.15 -9.01
N ALA A 104 15.49 -1.33 -9.48
CA ALA A 104 15.62 -2.57 -8.71
C ALA A 104 17.08 -2.78 -8.23
N ARG A 105 18.05 -2.58 -9.11
CA ARG A 105 19.48 -2.71 -8.76
C ARG A 105 19.91 -1.72 -7.69
N LYS A 106 19.46 -0.45 -7.77
CA LYS A 106 19.75 0.56 -6.74
C LYS A 106 19.16 0.19 -5.39
N VAL A 107 17.90 -0.26 -5.38
CA VAL A 107 17.22 -0.70 -4.16
C VAL A 107 17.91 -1.92 -3.56
N ALA A 108 18.25 -2.93 -4.36
CA ALA A 108 18.97 -4.12 -3.90
C ALA A 108 20.30 -3.75 -3.23
N ASN A 109 21.08 -2.88 -3.87
CA ASN A 109 22.36 -2.42 -3.30
C ASN A 109 22.18 -1.72 -1.96
N ALA A 110 21.20 -0.85 -1.84
CA ALA A 110 20.92 -0.10 -0.61
C ALA A 110 20.41 -0.99 0.52
N LEU A 111 19.59 -1.99 0.20
CA LEU A 111 19.06 -2.96 1.16
C LEU A 111 20.03 -4.11 1.45
N LYS A 112 21.15 -4.20 0.71
CA LYS A 112 22.06 -5.37 0.72
C LYS A 112 21.32 -6.68 0.43
N ALA A 113 20.41 -6.62 -0.55
CA ALA A 113 19.55 -7.71 -0.98
C ALA A 113 20.00 -8.29 -2.31
N ASP A 114 19.52 -9.49 -2.64
CA ASP A 114 19.78 -10.12 -3.91
C ASP A 114 19.01 -9.41 -5.03
N PHE A 115 19.58 -9.41 -6.24
CA PHE A 115 19.02 -8.80 -7.42
C PHE A 115 19.03 -9.77 -8.61
N MET A 116 17.95 -9.76 -9.39
CA MET A 116 17.90 -10.43 -10.68
C MET A 116 17.07 -9.66 -11.71
N VAL A 117 17.40 -9.82 -12.97
CA VAL A 117 16.56 -9.37 -14.08
C VAL A 117 15.49 -10.44 -14.31
N LEU A 118 14.21 -10.04 -14.25
CA LEU A 118 13.09 -10.94 -14.56
C LEU A 118 12.77 -10.93 -16.05
N ASP A 119 12.75 -9.76 -16.65
CA ASP A 119 12.37 -9.56 -18.04
C ASP A 119 13.11 -8.31 -18.57
N ASP A 120 14.08 -8.54 -19.45
CA ASP A 120 14.90 -7.47 -20.01
C ASP A 120 14.11 -6.63 -21.05
N GLU A 121 13.22 -7.29 -21.83
CA GLU A 121 12.40 -6.60 -22.81
C GLU A 121 11.35 -5.68 -22.19
N ARG A 122 10.85 -6.06 -21.01
CA ARG A 122 9.87 -5.29 -20.23
C ARG A 122 10.50 -4.43 -19.14
N ASP A 123 11.81 -4.31 -19.13
CA ASP A 123 12.56 -3.55 -18.13
C ASP A 123 12.08 -3.86 -16.70
N THR A 124 12.05 -5.18 -16.36
CA THR A 124 11.58 -5.65 -15.07
C THR A 124 12.71 -6.29 -14.26
N GLY A 125 12.99 -5.72 -13.09
CA GLY A 125 13.99 -6.23 -12.15
C GLY A 125 13.36 -6.64 -10.83
N ARG A 126 13.87 -7.72 -10.22
CA ARG A 126 13.47 -8.24 -8.90
C ARG A 126 14.55 -8.02 -7.87
N VAL A 127 14.13 -7.56 -6.71
CA VAL A 127 14.92 -7.57 -5.47
C VAL A 127 14.38 -8.67 -4.56
N ILE A 128 15.26 -9.48 -4.00
CA ILE A 128 14.90 -10.51 -3.01
C ILE A 128 15.48 -10.07 -1.68
N PHE A 129 14.65 -9.49 -0.85
CA PHE A 129 15.02 -9.10 0.49
C PHE A 129 14.78 -10.25 1.45
N THR A 130 15.80 -10.61 2.23
CA THR A 130 15.71 -11.62 3.29
C THR A 130 15.91 -10.90 4.62
N ASP A 131 14.94 -10.97 5.51
CA ASP A 131 15.05 -10.39 6.84
C ASP A 131 15.83 -11.30 7.83
N ASP A 132 15.98 -10.83 9.06
CA ASP A 132 16.81 -11.50 10.07
C ASP A 132 16.28 -12.89 10.47
N ASP A 133 15.00 -13.17 10.26
CA ASP A 133 14.39 -14.48 10.54
C ASP A 133 14.43 -15.43 9.33
N GLY A 134 15.03 -15.00 8.22
CA GLY A 134 15.13 -15.76 6.98
C GLY A 134 13.92 -15.66 6.07
N THR A 135 12.94 -14.82 6.41
CA THR A 135 11.76 -14.59 5.59
C THR A 135 12.09 -13.76 4.35
N ARG A 136 11.63 -14.22 3.19
CA ARG A 136 11.86 -13.54 1.90
C ARG A 136 10.67 -12.67 1.52
N THR A 137 10.99 -11.47 1.04
CA THR A 137 10.06 -10.54 0.40
C THR A 137 10.59 -10.21 -0.99
N PHE A 138 9.74 -10.29 -1.99
CA PHE A 138 10.06 -10.00 -3.38
C PHE A 138 9.56 -8.60 -3.72
N LEU A 139 10.42 -7.80 -4.36
CA LEU A 139 10.08 -6.46 -4.82
C LEU A 139 10.37 -6.40 -6.31
N ASP A 140 9.33 -6.31 -7.12
CA ASP A 140 9.40 -6.28 -8.57
C ASP A 140 9.22 -4.84 -9.06
N PHE A 141 10.19 -4.35 -9.79
CA PHE A 141 10.18 -3.01 -10.36
C PHE A 141 10.04 -3.14 -11.88
N ALA A 142 8.92 -2.67 -12.42
CA ALA A 142 8.61 -2.80 -13.83
C ALA A 142 8.28 -1.45 -14.48
N THR A 143 8.71 -1.26 -15.71
CA THR A 143 8.23 -0.18 -16.55
C THR A 143 6.77 -0.44 -16.97
N TYR A 144 5.96 0.63 -17.11
CA TYR A 144 4.55 0.54 -17.50
C TYR A 144 4.34 -0.30 -18.76
N ARG A 145 3.23 -1.06 -18.78
CA ARG A 145 2.75 -1.82 -19.96
C ARG A 145 1.98 -0.95 -20.96
N GLY A 146 2.31 0.32 -21.05
CA GLY A 146 1.63 1.30 -21.88
C GLY A 146 2.30 2.66 -21.75
N ALA A 147 1.71 3.70 -22.31
CA ALA A 147 2.27 5.04 -22.30
C ALA A 147 2.21 5.73 -20.92
N ASN A 148 1.35 5.24 -20.02
CA ASN A 148 1.12 5.83 -18.70
C ASN A 148 0.53 4.80 -17.73
N LEU A 149 0.37 5.20 -16.46
CA LEU A 149 -0.20 4.36 -15.41
C LEU A 149 -1.61 3.84 -15.75
N ASP A 150 -2.45 4.66 -16.35
CA ASP A 150 -3.83 4.32 -16.71
C ASP A 150 -3.87 3.15 -17.71
N GLU A 151 -2.99 3.17 -18.71
CA GLU A 151 -2.85 2.07 -19.67
C GLU A 151 -2.25 0.83 -19.01
N ASP A 152 -1.27 0.97 -18.12
CA ASP A 152 -0.72 -0.17 -17.37
C ASP A 152 -1.82 -0.86 -16.56
N LEU A 153 -2.63 -0.08 -15.84
CA LEU A 153 -3.72 -0.63 -15.03
C LEU A 153 -4.80 -1.31 -15.88
N ARG A 154 -5.15 -0.75 -17.05
CA ARG A 154 -6.14 -1.35 -17.98
C ARG A 154 -5.66 -2.65 -18.60
N ASN A 155 -4.35 -2.83 -18.76
CA ASN A 155 -3.74 -4.02 -19.33
C ASN A 155 -3.50 -5.13 -18.30
N ARG A 156 -4.00 -5.01 -17.07
CA ARG A 156 -3.91 -6.05 -16.03
C ARG A 156 -5.04 -7.05 -16.15
N ASP A 157 -4.77 -8.29 -15.81
CA ASP A 157 -5.67 -9.43 -15.98
C ASP A 157 -7.00 -9.27 -15.21
N PHE A 158 -6.96 -8.61 -14.04
CA PHE A 158 -8.13 -8.50 -13.16
C PHE A 158 -8.28 -7.09 -12.63
N THR A 159 -9.51 -6.58 -12.61
CA THR A 159 -9.84 -5.24 -12.11
C THR A 159 -9.49 -5.03 -10.63
N PHE A 160 -9.58 -6.07 -9.81
CA PHE A 160 -9.20 -6.02 -8.39
C PHE A 160 -7.67 -5.95 -8.16
N ASN A 161 -6.87 -6.16 -9.22
CA ASN A 161 -5.43 -5.92 -9.25
C ASN A 161 -5.07 -4.63 -10.01
N ALA A 162 -6.03 -3.96 -10.63
CA ALA A 162 -5.85 -2.68 -11.32
C ALA A 162 -5.98 -1.50 -10.33
N ILE A 163 -5.25 -1.57 -9.23
CA ILE A 163 -5.22 -0.58 -8.17
C ILE A 163 -3.78 -0.12 -8.02
N ALA A 164 -3.57 1.19 -7.93
CA ALA A 164 -2.27 1.80 -7.71
C ALA A 164 -2.28 2.64 -6.43
N PHE A 165 -1.18 2.58 -5.69
CA PHE A 165 -0.93 3.41 -4.53
C PHE A 165 0.33 4.25 -4.79
N ASP A 166 0.16 5.56 -4.79
CA ASP A 166 1.25 6.51 -4.94
C ASP A 166 2.10 6.55 -3.67
N LEU A 167 3.36 6.16 -3.80
CA LEU A 167 4.30 6.11 -2.68
C LEU A 167 4.69 7.49 -2.14
N LYS A 168 4.58 8.54 -2.96
CA LYS A 168 4.95 9.90 -2.61
C LYS A 168 3.81 10.61 -1.88
N THR A 169 2.62 10.57 -2.47
CA THR A 169 1.43 11.24 -1.89
C THR A 169 0.72 10.39 -0.85
N LYS A 170 1.02 9.09 -0.80
CA LYS A 170 0.35 8.08 0.05
C LYS A 170 -1.15 8.01 -0.20
N THR A 171 -1.56 8.10 -1.47
CA THR A 171 -2.95 8.03 -1.92
C THR A 171 -3.16 6.89 -2.92
N LEU A 172 -4.42 6.43 -3.02
CA LEU A 172 -4.90 5.48 -4.04
C LEU A 172 -5.25 6.22 -5.32
#